data_329495b3dd3a3c6054f46b0eb02d84a8
#
_entry.id   329495b3dd3a3c6054f46b0eb02d84a8
#
_cell.length_a   1.000
_cell.length_b   1.000
_cell.length_c   1.000
_cell.angle_alpha   90.00
_cell.angle_beta   90.00
_cell.angle_gamma   90.00
#
_symmetry.space_group_name_H-M   'P 1'
#
loop_
_entity.id
_entity.type
_entity.pdbx_description
1 polymer ?
#
loop_
_entity_poly.entity_id
_entity_poly.type
_entity_poly.pdbx_seq_one_letter_code
_entity_poly.pdbx_strand_id
1 'polypeptide(L)'
;GMMDAGVIAFSEDGKSVMNSALLRKAMRKLAGKHAVILDHCEDIDLVEGGVMNAGDRADSLGLKGISNAVENIIVARDIMLAKETGAKLHLCHCSTKESALFLKLAKEKGIKVSGEVCPHHFILTEEDIVDAKAAEYKMNPPLRSKEDRDALEQGLSDGTFEAISTDHAPHTSKDKSRGFEGSPFGIVGLETAASLTYTTLVLSNQISLMQMAEKMSYNPAQIAGINAGDLSVGKPADITIFDPSVQYEIHASDFLGKAVNMPYENRKVAGRVTCTICNGAITYQDTTIGNK
;
A
#
# COMPACT_ATOMS: atom_id res chain seq x y z
N GLY A 1 -4.87 26.33 12.83
CA GLY A 1 -5.33 25.54 11.65
C GLY A 1 -5.25 24.04 11.93
N MET A 2 -5.32 23.17 10.89
CA MET A 2 -5.30 21.70 11.06
C MET A 2 -4.07 21.19 11.84
N MET A 3 -2.89 21.74 11.58
CA MET A 3 -1.68 21.36 12.35
C MET A 3 -1.79 21.74 13.84
N ASP A 4 -2.40 22.90 14.16
CA ASP A 4 -2.61 23.31 15.56
C ASP A 4 -3.61 22.38 16.28
N ALA A 5 -4.44 21.66 15.51
CA ALA A 5 -5.34 20.62 15.99
C ALA A 5 -4.69 19.23 16.06
N GLY A 6 -3.38 19.12 15.81
CA GLY A 6 -2.63 17.87 15.91
C GLY A 6 -2.56 17.03 14.63
N VAL A 7 -2.98 17.57 13.47
CA VAL A 7 -2.84 16.86 12.18
C VAL A 7 -1.36 16.77 11.79
N ILE A 8 -0.88 15.56 11.50
CA ILE A 8 0.52 15.25 11.19
C ILE A 8 0.76 14.91 9.73
N ALA A 9 -0.28 14.56 8.98
CA ALA A 9 -0.22 14.21 7.57
C ALA A 9 -1.38 14.84 6.80
N PHE A 10 -1.17 15.06 5.50
CA PHE A 10 -2.15 15.66 4.60
C PHE A 10 -2.26 14.81 3.34
N SER A 11 -3.47 14.53 2.92
CA SER A 11 -3.76 13.73 1.73
C SER A 11 -4.98 14.26 0.99
N GLU A 12 -5.06 13.97 -0.30
CA GLU A 12 -6.25 14.07 -1.14
C GLU A 12 -6.65 12.66 -1.61
N ASP A 13 -6.46 11.66 -0.77
CA ASP A 13 -6.55 10.24 -1.11
C ASP A 13 -7.79 9.88 -1.95
N GLY A 14 -7.55 8.99 -2.94
CA GLY A 14 -8.48 8.65 -4.01
C GLY A 14 -8.57 9.69 -5.12
N LYS A 15 -7.78 10.78 -5.04
CA LYS A 15 -7.59 11.81 -6.09
C LYS A 15 -6.23 12.47 -5.91
N SER A 16 -5.73 13.09 -6.97
CA SER A 16 -4.54 13.93 -6.91
C SER A 16 -4.89 15.41 -6.98
N VAL A 17 -4.09 16.24 -6.36
CA VAL A 17 -4.15 17.68 -6.58
C VAL A 17 -3.60 17.99 -7.97
N MET A 18 -4.48 18.06 -8.98
CA MET A 18 -4.07 18.27 -10.38
C MET A 18 -3.39 19.61 -10.62
N ASN A 19 -3.75 20.65 -9.87
CA ASN A 19 -3.14 21.96 -9.99
C ASN A 19 -1.78 22.01 -9.30
N SER A 20 -0.70 21.90 -10.06
CA SER A 20 0.67 21.93 -9.56
C SER A 20 1.03 23.19 -8.76
N ALA A 21 0.47 24.35 -9.08
CA ALA A 21 0.71 25.58 -8.34
C ALA A 21 0.04 25.55 -6.95
N LEU A 22 -1.13 24.92 -6.84
CA LEU A 22 -1.82 24.71 -5.56
C LEU A 22 -1.02 23.72 -4.69
N LEU A 23 -0.62 22.56 -5.22
CA LEU A 23 0.19 21.59 -4.50
C LEU A 23 1.52 22.20 -4.04
N ARG A 24 2.24 22.92 -4.92
CA ARG A 24 3.46 23.64 -4.57
C ARG A 24 3.25 24.62 -3.41
N LYS A 25 2.13 25.34 -3.41
CA LYS A 25 1.77 26.27 -2.32
C LYS A 25 1.52 25.54 -1.00
N ALA A 26 0.87 24.37 -1.04
CA ALA A 26 0.68 23.51 0.14
C ALA A 26 2.04 22.98 0.64
N MET A 27 2.87 22.43 -0.24
CA MET A 27 4.22 21.94 0.08
C MET A 27 5.09 23.01 0.74
N ARG A 28 5.11 24.26 0.19
CA ARG A 28 5.84 25.39 0.79
C ARG A 28 5.36 25.72 2.21
N LYS A 29 4.08 25.57 2.52
CA LYS A 29 3.54 25.78 3.86
C LYS A 29 3.96 24.69 4.84
N LEU A 30 4.22 23.47 4.37
CA LEU A 30 4.59 22.32 5.17
C LEU A 30 6.12 22.14 5.27
N ALA A 31 6.88 22.77 4.39
CA ALA A 31 8.34 22.71 4.40
C ALA A 31 8.91 23.13 5.77
N GLY A 32 9.82 22.28 6.31
CA GLY A 32 10.43 22.48 7.63
C GLY A 32 9.53 22.16 8.83
N LYS A 33 8.30 21.68 8.60
CA LYS A 33 7.36 21.30 9.67
C LYS A 33 7.36 19.79 9.90
N HIS A 34 6.82 19.36 11.04
CA HIS A 34 6.56 17.94 11.35
C HIS A 34 5.25 17.50 10.68
N ALA A 35 5.25 17.51 9.35
CA ALA A 35 4.12 17.06 8.55
C ALA A 35 4.61 16.46 7.24
N VAL A 36 3.87 15.50 6.73
CA VAL A 36 4.12 14.81 5.45
C VAL A 36 2.90 14.94 4.56
N ILE A 37 3.13 15.01 3.25
CA ILE A 37 2.06 14.85 2.25
C ILE A 37 2.07 13.37 1.86
N LEU A 38 0.93 12.71 2.00
CA LEU A 38 0.66 11.35 1.54
C LEU A 38 -0.10 11.49 0.22
N ASP A 39 0.52 11.12 -0.88
CA ASP A 39 -0.01 11.44 -2.20
C ASP A 39 -0.43 10.18 -2.97
N HIS A 40 -1.71 10.14 -3.33
CA HIS A 40 -2.27 9.19 -4.29
C HIS A 40 -1.95 9.71 -5.69
N CYS A 41 -0.92 9.14 -6.32
CA CYS A 41 -0.38 9.63 -7.57
C CYS A 41 -1.21 9.17 -8.78
N GLU A 42 -2.18 9.99 -9.18
CA GLU A 42 -3.07 9.69 -10.30
C GLU A 42 -3.33 10.94 -11.14
N ASP A 43 -3.00 10.90 -12.42
CA ASP A 43 -3.47 11.91 -13.37
C ASP A 43 -4.91 11.56 -13.78
N ILE A 44 -5.87 12.22 -13.14
CA ILE A 44 -7.30 11.91 -13.29
C ILE A 44 -7.83 12.17 -14.70
N ASP A 45 -7.18 13.04 -15.45
CA ASP A 45 -7.57 13.35 -16.83
C ASP A 45 -7.15 12.21 -17.79
N LEU A 46 -6.08 11.47 -17.45
CA LEU A 46 -5.56 10.34 -18.23
C LEU A 46 -6.21 9.01 -17.89
N VAL A 47 -6.97 8.89 -16.79
CA VAL A 47 -7.70 7.65 -16.45
C VAL A 47 -8.73 7.30 -17.49
N GLU A 48 -9.43 8.32 -18.03
CA GLU A 48 -10.41 8.20 -19.13
C GLU A 48 -11.48 7.12 -18.94
N GLY A 49 -11.80 6.77 -17.69
CA GLY A 49 -12.76 5.72 -17.37
C GLY A 49 -12.19 4.30 -17.45
N GLY A 50 -10.86 4.15 -17.43
CA GLY A 50 -10.19 2.87 -17.32
C GLY A 50 -10.51 2.16 -15.99
N VAL A 51 -10.42 0.83 -15.99
CA VAL A 51 -10.82 0.00 -14.84
C VAL A 51 -9.78 -1.04 -14.42
N MET A 52 -8.77 -1.30 -15.26
CA MET A 52 -7.65 -2.21 -14.99
C MET A 52 -6.38 -1.70 -15.69
N ASN A 53 -5.26 -2.39 -15.57
CA ASN A 53 -4.05 -2.02 -16.31
C ASN A 53 -4.26 -2.03 -17.82
N ALA A 54 -3.69 -1.04 -18.51
CA ALA A 54 -3.75 -0.98 -19.99
C ALA A 54 -2.77 -1.98 -20.61
N GLY A 55 -3.23 -2.75 -21.58
CA GLY A 55 -2.43 -3.73 -22.31
C GLY A 55 -3.26 -4.87 -22.87
N ASP A 56 -2.58 -5.88 -23.39
CA ASP A 56 -3.20 -7.03 -24.07
C ASP A 56 -4.23 -7.75 -23.20
N ARG A 57 -4.01 -7.74 -21.87
CA ARG A 57 -4.94 -8.37 -20.92
C ARG A 57 -6.28 -7.62 -20.87
N ALA A 58 -6.25 -6.29 -20.77
CA ALA A 58 -7.45 -5.47 -20.80
C ALA A 58 -8.22 -5.67 -22.11
N ASP A 59 -7.51 -5.62 -23.23
CA ASP A 59 -8.09 -5.81 -24.56
C ASP A 59 -8.75 -7.19 -24.69
N SER A 60 -8.11 -8.25 -24.20
CA SER A 60 -8.65 -9.61 -24.22
C SER A 60 -9.93 -9.79 -23.40
N LEU A 61 -10.10 -8.98 -22.35
CA LEU A 61 -11.29 -8.97 -21.51
C LEU A 61 -12.35 -7.96 -21.95
N GLY A 62 -12.06 -7.13 -22.97
CA GLY A 62 -12.92 -6.06 -23.43
C GLY A 62 -13.09 -4.94 -22.42
N LEU A 63 -12.08 -4.73 -21.55
CA LEU A 63 -12.09 -3.73 -20.48
C LEU A 63 -11.20 -2.54 -20.86
N LYS A 64 -11.57 -1.33 -20.41
CA LYS A 64 -10.78 -0.12 -20.64
C LYS A 64 -9.58 -0.07 -19.69
N GLY A 65 -8.39 0.19 -20.26
CA GLY A 65 -7.12 0.21 -19.53
C GLY A 65 -6.79 1.55 -18.90
N ILE A 66 -5.99 1.52 -17.82
CA ILE A 66 -5.33 2.64 -17.14
C ILE A 66 -3.83 2.49 -17.39
N SER A 67 -3.23 3.39 -18.16
CA SER A 67 -1.80 3.30 -18.46
C SER A 67 -0.92 3.64 -17.25
N ASN A 68 0.33 3.15 -17.25
CA ASN A 68 1.32 3.50 -16.22
C ASN A 68 1.60 5.01 -16.19
N ALA A 69 1.41 5.72 -17.31
CA ALA A 69 1.60 7.18 -17.38
C ALA A 69 0.71 7.95 -16.40
N VAL A 70 -0.48 7.41 -16.08
CA VAL A 70 -1.42 7.99 -15.09
C VAL A 70 -0.73 8.20 -13.73
N GLU A 71 0.04 7.22 -13.27
CA GLU A 71 0.81 7.29 -12.02
C GLU A 71 2.14 8.03 -12.22
N ASN A 72 2.90 7.65 -13.25
CA ASN A 72 4.27 8.08 -13.46
C ASN A 72 4.43 9.59 -13.59
N ILE A 73 3.50 10.27 -14.28
CA ILE A 73 3.52 11.73 -14.48
C ILE A 73 3.36 12.46 -13.14
N ILE A 74 2.43 12.00 -12.31
CA ILE A 74 2.18 12.61 -11.00
C ILE A 74 3.35 12.35 -10.05
N VAL A 75 3.87 11.13 -9.99
CA VAL A 75 5.06 10.78 -9.19
C VAL A 75 6.23 11.70 -9.56
N ALA A 76 6.55 11.83 -10.85
CA ALA A 76 7.66 12.67 -11.32
C ALA A 76 7.42 14.15 -10.97
N ARG A 77 6.20 14.68 -11.21
CA ARG A 77 5.80 16.05 -10.89
C ARG A 77 6.00 16.33 -9.41
N ASP A 78 5.52 15.46 -8.54
CA ASP A 78 5.46 15.73 -7.11
C ASP A 78 6.82 15.58 -6.44
N ILE A 79 7.67 14.67 -6.92
CA ILE A 79 9.09 14.61 -6.55
C ILE A 79 9.81 15.93 -6.91
N MET A 80 9.55 16.50 -8.09
CA MET A 80 10.16 17.78 -8.48
C MET A 80 9.67 18.94 -7.59
N LEU A 81 8.40 18.95 -7.22
CA LEU A 81 7.84 19.95 -6.30
C LEU A 81 8.39 19.77 -4.87
N ALA A 82 8.54 18.53 -4.40
CA ALA A 82 9.18 18.23 -3.12
C ALA A 82 10.64 18.71 -3.09
N LYS A 83 11.39 18.49 -4.19
CA LYS A 83 12.76 19.02 -4.35
C LYS A 83 12.81 20.55 -4.27
N GLU A 84 11.91 21.23 -5.00
CA GLU A 84 11.86 22.70 -5.01
C GLU A 84 11.53 23.29 -3.63
N THR A 85 10.59 22.65 -2.93
CA THR A 85 10.01 23.22 -1.71
C THR A 85 10.69 22.76 -0.43
N GLY A 86 11.38 21.61 -0.46
CA GLY A 86 11.94 20.95 0.73
C GLY A 86 10.89 20.29 1.63
N ALA A 87 9.65 20.14 1.17
CA ALA A 87 8.59 19.43 1.88
C ALA A 87 8.87 17.93 1.94
N LYS A 88 8.33 17.24 2.95
CA LYS A 88 8.29 15.80 3.02
C LYS A 88 7.15 15.28 2.15
N LEU A 89 7.44 14.36 1.25
CA LEU A 89 6.47 13.69 0.38
C LEU A 89 6.55 12.18 0.62
N HIS A 90 5.41 11.53 0.70
CA HIS A 90 5.28 10.09 0.69
C HIS A 90 4.38 9.66 -0.45
N LEU A 91 4.89 8.79 -1.33
CA LEU A 91 4.17 8.23 -2.46
C LEU A 91 3.40 7.01 -1.97
N CYS A 92 2.08 7.10 -1.93
CA CYS A 92 1.22 6.02 -1.49
C CYS A 92 1.14 4.92 -2.56
N HIS A 93 0.98 3.67 -2.12
CA HIS A 93 0.64 2.49 -2.94
C HIS A 93 1.21 2.50 -4.37
N CYS A 94 2.52 2.75 -4.53
CA CYS A 94 3.17 2.73 -5.84
C CYS A 94 2.96 1.39 -6.55
N SER A 95 2.67 1.45 -7.84
CA SER A 95 2.32 0.27 -8.63
C SER A 95 3.19 0.02 -9.86
N THR A 96 4.04 0.98 -10.26
CA THR A 96 4.80 0.91 -11.51
C THR A 96 6.32 0.83 -11.29
N LYS A 97 7.03 0.22 -12.24
CA LYS A 97 8.50 0.16 -12.24
C LYS A 97 9.14 1.55 -12.37
N GLU A 98 8.48 2.47 -13.08
CA GLU A 98 8.94 3.85 -13.21
C GLU A 98 8.84 4.59 -11.89
N SER A 99 7.77 4.38 -11.10
CA SER A 99 7.66 4.96 -9.75
C SER A 99 8.80 4.51 -8.84
N ALA A 100 9.17 3.22 -8.89
CA ALA A 100 10.35 2.71 -8.17
C ALA A 100 11.65 3.39 -8.64
N LEU A 101 11.84 3.54 -9.95
CA LEU A 101 13.00 4.21 -10.52
C LEU A 101 13.07 5.68 -10.09
N PHE A 102 11.97 6.43 -10.20
CA PHE A 102 11.92 7.85 -9.83
C PHE A 102 12.17 8.06 -8.35
N LEU A 103 11.61 7.21 -7.50
CA LEU A 103 11.83 7.24 -6.06
C LEU A 103 13.31 6.99 -5.73
N LYS A 104 13.93 5.97 -6.32
CA LYS A 104 15.36 5.66 -6.14
C LYS A 104 16.26 6.84 -6.54
N LEU A 105 16.03 7.39 -7.72
CA LEU A 105 16.78 8.57 -8.20
C LEU A 105 16.59 9.80 -7.31
N ALA A 106 15.38 10.01 -6.79
CA ALA A 106 15.08 11.11 -5.89
C ALA A 106 15.86 10.99 -4.57
N LYS A 107 15.92 9.78 -4.00
CA LYS A 107 16.71 9.49 -2.78
C LYS A 107 18.21 9.70 -2.99
N GLU A 108 18.75 9.23 -4.11
CA GLU A 108 20.16 9.46 -4.47
C GLU A 108 20.51 10.96 -4.57
N LYS A 109 19.52 11.80 -4.89
CA LYS A 109 19.64 13.27 -4.91
C LYS A 109 19.34 13.94 -3.58
N GLY A 110 19.09 13.19 -2.51
CA GLY A 110 18.78 13.71 -1.18
C GLY A 110 17.43 14.44 -1.07
N ILE A 111 16.48 14.14 -1.97
CA ILE A 111 15.11 14.69 -1.90
C ILE A 111 14.38 13.97 -0.76
N LYS A 112 13.62 14.72 0.03
CA LYS A 112 12.84 14.20 1.18
C LYS A 112 11.58 13.50 0.70
N VAL A 113 11.75 12.35 0.06
CA VAL A 113 10.67 11.52 -0.45
C VAL A 113 10.80 10.10 0.08
N SER A 114 9.68 9.48 0.37
CA SER A 114 9.53 8.07 0.70
C SER A 114 8.40 7.46 -0.10
N GLY A 115 8.29 6.15 -0.11
CA GLY A 115 7.20 5.46 -0.82
C GLY A 115 6.85 4.13 -0.20
N GLU A 116 5.68 3.64 -0.55
CA GLU A 116 5.14 2.38 -0.07
C GLU A 116 4.57 1.54 -1.21
N VAL A 117 4.45 0.24 -0.94
CA VAL A 117 3.83 -0.74 -1.85
C VAL A 117 2.84 -1.58 -1.07
N CYS A 118 1.71 -1.93 -1.69
CA CYS A 118 0.72 -2.82 -1.08
C CYS A 118 0.94 -4.28 -1.49
N PRO A 119 0.54 -5.26 -0.64
CA PRO A 119 0.69 -6.69 -0.95
C PRO A 119 0.10 -7.08 -2.29
N HIS A 120 -1.06 -6.54 -2.67
CA HIS A 120 -1.67 -6.84 -3.96
C HIS A 120 -0.81 -6.39 -5.15
N HIS A 121 0.00 -5.32 -5.03
CA HIS A 121 0.86 -4.84 -6.10
C HIS A 121 2.18 -5.61 -6.23
N PHE A 122 2.73 -6.19 -5.14
CA PHE A 122 3.92 -7.03 -5.23
C PHE A 122 3.65 -8.54 -5.28
N ILE A 123 2.37 -8.97 -5.24
CA ILE A 123 2.01 -10.39 -5.31
C ILE A 123 1.28 -10.71 -6.59
N LEU A 124 0.35 -9.85 -7.00
CA LEU A 124 -0.57 -10.08 -8.11
C LEU A 124 -0.17 -9.25 -9.34
N THR A 125 -0.65 -9.70 -10.49
CA THR A 125 -0.49 -9.02 -11.78
C THR A 125 -1.83 -8.91 -12.50
N GLU A 126 -1.87 -8.18 -13.59
CA GLU A 126 -3.05 -8.13 -14.47
C GLU A 126 -3.46 -9.51 -15.00
N GLU A 127 -2.51 -10.46 -15.09
CA GLU A 127 -2.77 -11.83 -15.57
C GLU A 127 -3.61 -12.66 -14.58
N ASP A 128 -3.61 -12.27 -13.29
CA ASP A 128 -4.45 -12.91 -12.27
C ASP A 128 -5.95 -12.60 -12.47
N ILE A 129 -6.28 -11.57 -13.26
CA ILE A 129 -7.65 -11.17 -13.60
C ILE A 129 -8.12 -12.05 -14.76
N VAL A 130 -8.66 -13.21 -14.47
CA VAL A 130 -9.01 -14.22 -15.48
C VAL A 130 -10.36 -13.97 -16.17
N ASP A 131 -11.24 -13.19 -15.57
CA ASP A 131 -12.61 -12.93 -16.02
C ASP A 131 -12.99 -11.46 -15.74
N ALA A 132 -13.70 -10.83 -16.65
CA ALA A 132 -14.30 -9.50 -16.48
C ALA A 132 -15.35 -9.41 -15.33
N LYS A 133 -15.65 -10.50 -14.66
CA LYS A 133 -16.49 -10.54 -13.44
C LYS A 133 -15.68 -10.59 -12.15
N ALA A 134 -14.37 -10.80 -12.23
CA ALA A 134 -13.48 -10.97 -11.07
C ALA A 134 -13.22 -9.63 -10.35
N ALA A 135 -14.27 -8.97 -9.88
CA ALA A 135 -14.22 -7.63 -9.28
C ALA A 135 -13.42 -7.55 -7.97
N GLU A 136 -13.14 -8.69 -7.33
CA GLU A 136 -12.25 -8.82 -6.17
C GLU A 136 -10.80 -8.40 -6.48
N TYR A 137 -10.39 -8.46 -7.75
CA TYR A 137 -9.07 -8.00 -8.21
C TYR A 137 -9.05 -6.51 -8.61
N LYS A 138 -10.21 -5.83 -8.61
CA LYS A 138 -10.29 -4.43 -9.03
C LYS A 138 -9.76 -3.50 -7.94
N MET A 139 -8.64 -2.87 -8.23
CA MET A 139 -7.92 -1.95 -7.35
C MET A 139 -7.43 -0.71 -8.11
N ASN A 140 -7.21 0.41 -7.40
CA ASN A 140 -6.60 1.62 -7.94
C ASN A 140 -5.49 2.13 -7.01
N PRO A 141 -4.23 2.21 -7.47
CA PRO A 141 -3.75 1.84 -8.83
C PRO A 141 -4.03 0.39 -9.20
N PRO A 142 -4.20 0.07 -10.49
CA PRO A 142 -4.53 -1.29 -10.92
C PRO A 142 -3.37 -2.27 -10.70
N LEU A 143 -3.69 -3.56 -10.63
CA LEU A 143 -2.68 -4.63 -10.72
C LEU A 143 -1.99 -4.53 -12.07
N ARG A 144 -0.67 -4.37 -12.07
CA ARG A 144 0.14 -4.07 -13.24
C ARG A 144 0.74 -5.32 -13.87
N SER A 145 1.65 -5.10 -14.81
CA SER A 145 2.41 -6.16 -15.46
C SER A 145 3.33 -6.93 -14.48
N LYS A 146 3.81 -8.09 -14.92
CA LYS A 146 4.85 -8.83 -14.18
C LYS A 146 6.12 -8.01 -13.99
N GLU A 147 6.52 -7.21 -14.98
CA GLU A 147 7.71 -6.36 -14.89
C GLU A 147 7.58 -5.28 -13.83
N ASP A 148 6.39 -4.68 -13.71
CA ASP A 148 6.09 -3.71 -12.67
C ASP A 148 6.17 -4.37 -11.29
N ARG A 149 5.48 -5.50 -11.09
CA ARG A 149 5.51 -6.26 -9.85
C ARG A 149 6.93 -6.62 -9.43
N ASP A 150 7.73 -7.17 -10.34
CA ASP A 150 9.10 -7.60 -10.05
C ASP A 150 9.98 -6.40 -9.64
N ALA A 151 9.76 -5.22 -10.24
CA ALA A 151 10.45 -3.99 -9.86
C ALA A 151 10.04 -3.48 -8.46
N LEU A 152 8.77 -3.65 -8.08
CA LEU A 152 8.30 -3.31 -6.73
C LEU A 152 8.90 -4.26 -5.68
N GLU A 153 8.94 -5.57 -5.93
CA GLU A 153 9.61 -6.54 -5.06
C GLU A 153 11.09 -6.20 -4.88
N GLN A 154 11.79 -5.89 -5.98
CA GLN A 154 13.17 -5.46 -5.93
C GLN A 154 13.35 -4.18 -5.13
N GLY A 155 12.46 -3.19 -5.29
CA GLY A 155 12.49 -1.93 -4.56
C GLY A 155 12.21 -2.10 -3.05
N LEU A 156 11.40 -3.09 -2.66
CA LEU A 156 11.24 -3.47 -1.26
C LEU A 156 12.51 -4.13 -0.71
N SER A 157 13.17 -4.97 -1.50
CA SER A 157 14.38 -5.68 -1.11
C SER A 157 15.59 -4.75 -0.96
N ASP A 158 15.79 -3.83 -1.90
CA ASP A 158 16.96 -2.93 -1.92
C ASP A 158 16.78 -1.65 -1.09
N GLY A 159 15.61 -1.45 -0.46
CA GLY A 159 15.32 -0.29 0.39
C GLY A 159 14.85 0.94 -0.38
N THR A 160 14.53 0.82 -1.66
CA THR A 160 13.89 1.89 -2.43
C THR A 160 12.55 2.28 -1.82
N PHE A 161 11.72 1.30 -1.44
CA PHE A 161 10.49 1.53 -0.69
C PHE A 161 10.70 1.31 0.81
N GLU A 162 10.29 2.29 1.61
CA GLU A 162 10.38 2.25 3.07
C GLU A 162 9.30 1.45 3.72
N ALA A 163 8.08 1.48 3.16
CA ALA A 163 6.91 0.95 3.84
C ALA A 163 6.15 -0.08 2.99
N ILE A 164 5.40 -0.91 3.69
CA ILE A 164 4.36 -1.79 3.15
C ILE A 164 3.06 -1.35 3.79
N SER A 165 2.14 -0.87 2.98
CA SER A 165 0.78 -0.48 3.37
C SER A 165 -0.26 -1.48 2.87
N THR A 166 -1.52 -1.28 3.20
CA THR A 166 -2.58 -2.20 2.80
C THR A 166 -3.52 -1.60 1.77
N ASP A 167 -3.65 -0.29 1.75
CA ASP A 167 -4.73 0.40 1.05
C ASP A 167 -6.08 -0.32 1.25
N HIS A 168 -6.39 -0.57 2.53
CA HIS A 168 -7.57 -1.35 2.93
C HIS A 168 -8.85 -0.63 2.55
N ALA A 169 -9.51 -1.10 1.48
CA ALA A 169 -10.69 -0.49 0.91
C ALA A 169 -11.88 -1.47 0.89
N PRO A 170 -12.67 -1.49 1.99
CA PRO A 170 -13.80 -2.42 2.15
C PRO A 170 -15.01 -2.00 1.33
N HIS A 171 -15.60 -2.96 0.63
CA HIS A 171 -16.85 -2.81 -0.11
C HIS A 171 -17.82 -3.94 0.18
N THR A 172 -19.13 -3.69 -0.02
CA THR A 172 -20.14 -4.74 0.15
C THR A 172 -20.06 -5.76 -0.99
N SER A 173 -20.48 -7.01 -0.71
CA SER A 173 -20.59 -8.04 -1.76
C SER A 173 -21.53 -7.59 -2.88
N LYS A 174 -22.60 -6.81 -2.54
CA LYS A 174 -23.51 -6.23 -3.53
C LYS A 174 -22.78 -5.25 -4.47
N ASP A 175 -21.87 -4.43 -3.96
CA ASP A 175 -21.13 -3.49 -4.81
C ASP A 175 -20.13 -4.23 -5.70
N LYS A 176 -19.46 -5.25 -5.18
CA LYS A 176 -18.52 -6.09 -5.95
C LYS A 176 -19.20 -7.04 -6.94
N SER A 177 -20.49 -7.33 -6.79
CA SER A 177 -21.25 -8.19 -7.72
C SER A 177 -21.63 -7.54 -9.07
N ARG A 178 -21.26 -6.26 -9.29
CA ARG A 178 -21.62 -5.52 -10.51
C ARG A 178 -20.69 -5.80 -11.70
N GLY A 179 -19.80 -6.80 -11.58
CA GLY A 179 -18.75 -7.07 -12.55
C GLY A 179 -17.59 -6.07 -12.44
N PHE A 180 -16.55 -6.28 -13.25
CA PHE A 180 -15.33 -5.49 -13.13
C PHE A 180 -15.57 -3.98 -13.40
N GLU A 181 -16.30 -3.64 -14.47
CA GLU A 181 -16.58 -2.24 -14.81
C GLU A 181 -17.44 -1.54 -13.75
N GLY A 182 -18.54 -2.17 -13.34
CA GLY A 182 -19.53 -1.56 -12.44
C GLY A 182 -19.17 -1.55 -10.97
N SER A 183 -18.16 -2.30 -10.56
CA SER A 183 -17.73 -2.40 -9.17
C SER A 183 -16.80 -1.25 -8.77
N PRO A 184 -16.81 -0.82 -7.51
CA PRO A 184 -15.82 0.13 -7.00
C PRO A 184 -14.43 -0.51 -6.93
N PHE A 185 -13.40 0.30 -7.00
CA PHE A 185 -12.01 -0.08 -6.72
C PHE A 185 -11.85 -0.39 -5.23
N GLY A 186 -11.09 -1.40 -4.88
CA GLY A 186 -10.71 -1.70 -3.50
C GLY A 186 -10.57 -3.18 -3.19
N ILE A 187 -9.56 -3.48 -2.38
CA ILE A 187 -9.23 -4.79 -1.81
C ILE A 187 -9.09 -4.62 -0.30
N VAL A 188 -9.63 -5.55 0.50
CA VAL A 188 -9.35 -5.56 1.94
C VAL A 188 -7.99 -6.21 2.20
N GLY A 189 -7.17 -5.61 3.06
CA GLY A 189 -5.79 -6.04 3.25
C GLY A 189 -5.31 -6.11 4.71
N LEU A 190 -6.03 -5.53 5.68
CA LEU A 190 -5.54 -5.46 7.07
C LEU A 190 -5.26 -6.83 7.69
N GLU A 191 -6.13 -7.82 7.45
CA GLU A 191 -6.03 -9.13 8.08
C GLU A 191 -5.11 -10.09 7.33
N THR A 192 -4.67 -9.74 6.12
CA THR A 192 -3.84 -10.60 5.26
C THR A 192 -2.41 -10.10 5.04
N ALA A 193 -2.17 -8.81 5.22
CA ALA A 193 -0.92 -8.16 4.83
C ALA A 193 0.32 -8.79 5.47
N ALA A 194 0.29 -9.11 6.77
CA ALA A 194 1.44 -9.67 7.46
C ALA A 194 1.80 -11.07 6.93
N SER A 195 0.82 -11.96 6.80
CA SER A 195 1.04 -13.31 6.30
C SER A 195 1.43 -13.35 4.83
N LEU A 196 0.81 -12.50 4.01
CA LEU A 196 1.15 -12.35 2.59
C LEU A 196 2.57 -11.83 2.42
N THR A 197 2.96 -10.79 3.17
CA THR A 197 4.32 -10.24 3.14
C THR A 197 5.35 -11.27 3.59
N TYR A 198 5.09 -11.95 4.71
CA TYR A 198 5.98 -12.99 5.22
C TYR A 198 6.16 -14.11 4.20
N THR A 199 5.06 -14.62 3.66
CA THR A 199 5.08 -15.72 2.69
C THR A 199 5.82 -15.34 1.41
N THR A 200 5.55 -14.15 0.89
CA THR A 200 6.07 -13.73 -0.43
C THR A 200 7.51 -13.25 -0.33
N LEU A 201 7.84 -12.38 0.64
CA LEU A 201 9.13 -11.71 0.66
C LEU A 201 10.12 -12.33 1.66
N VAL A 202 9.66 -12.80 2.82
CA VAL A 202 10.59 -13.33 3.84
C VAL A 202 10.95 -14.77 3.55
N LEU A 203 9.98 -15.65 3.26
CA LEU A 203 10.28 -17.05 2.94
C LEU A 203 11.06 -17.21 1.64
N SER A 204 10.95 -16.28 0.70
CA SER A 204 11.77 -16.23 -0.53
C SER A 204 13.16 -15.62 -0.32
N ASN A 205 13.49 -15.19 0.91
CA ASN A 205 14.75 -14.52 1.28
C ASN A 205 15.00 -13.19 0.54
N GLN A 206 13.95 -12.51 0.08
CA GLN A 206 14.07 -11.17 -0.50
C GLN A 206 14.28 -10.10 0.57
N ILE A 207 13.60 -10.25 1.73
CA ILE A 207 13.83 -9.43 2.91
C ILE A 207 13.93 -10.32 4.16
N SER A 208 14.57 -9.83 5.21
CA SER A 208 14.58 -10.50 6.52
C SER A 208 13.28 -10.20 7.28
N LEU A 209 12.99 -11.02 8.32
CA LEU A 209 11.86 -10.75 9.23
C LEU A 209 12.00 -9.38 9.92
N MET A 210 13.22 -8.94 10.22
CA MET A 210 13.47 -7.61 10.79
C MET A 210 13.12 -6.51 9.79
N GLN A 211 13.51 -6.64 8.53
CA GLN A 211 13.13 -5.68 7.49
C GLN A 211 11.61 -5.65 7.25
N MET A 212 10.92 -6.78 7.39
CA MET A 212 9.45 -6.79 7.38
C MET A 212 8.90 -5.95 8.54
N ALA A 213 9.41 -6.11 9.76
CA ALA A 213 8.99 -5.31 10.90
C ALA A 213 9.32 -3.81 10.71
N GLU A 214 10.47 -3.49 10.14
CA GLU A 214 10.83 -2.12 9.78
C GLU A 214 9.83 -1.52 8.81
N LYS A 215 9.50 -2.23 7.72
CA LYS A 215 8.62 -1.74 6.65
C LYS A 215 7.14 -1.66 7.04
N MET A 216 6.69 -2.50 7.97
CA MET A 216 5.29 -2.54 8.39
C MET A 216 5.02 -1.80 9.71
N SER A 217 6.06 -1.37 10.44
CA SER A 217 5.90 -0.74 11.76
C SER A 217 6.81 0.46 11.95
N TYR A 218 8.12 0.25 12.01
CA TYR A 218 9.08 1.31 12.35
C TYR A 218 9.09 2.45 11.33
N ASN A 219 9.29 2.13 10.05
CA ASN A 219 9.37 3.15 8.99
C ASN A 219 8.07 3.93 8.82
N PRO A 220 6.87 3.30 8.78
CA PRO A 220 5.59 4.03 8.78
C PRO A 220 5.47 5.04 9.93
N ALA A 221 5.87 4.64 11.15
CA ALA A 221 5.87 5.55 12.29
C ALA A 221 6.81 6.74 12.11
N GLN A 222 8.02 6.53 11.54
CA GLN A 222 8.97 7.60 11.22
C GLN A 222 8.44 8.52 10.11
N ILE A 223 7.81 7.98 9.08
CA ILE A 223 7.20 8.75 7.99
C ILE A 223 6.10 9.65 8.53
N ALA A 224 5.20 9.10 9.34
CA ALA A 224 4.12 9.83 10.00
C ALA A 224 4.61 10.78 11.12
N GLY A 225 5.83 10.59 11.62
CA GLY A 225 6.40 11.38 12.71
C GLY A 225 5.71 11.12 14.07
N ILE A 226 5.22 9.89 14.29
CA ILE A 226 4.57 9.48 15.55
C ILE A 226 5.55 8.74 16.47
N ASN A 227 5.27 8.80 17.76
CA ASN A 227 6.08 8.12 18.78
C ASN A 227 5.67 6.66 18.96
N ALA A 228 5.86 5.84 17.90
CA ALA A 228 5.49 4.43 17.83
C ALA A 228 6.49 3.65 16.98
N GLY A 229 6.22 2.37 16.73
CA GLY A 229 6.94 1.52 15.79
C GLY A 229 8.19 0.84 16.33
N ASP A 230 8.55 1.04 17.63
CA ASP A 230 9.66 0.36 18.29
C ASP A 230 9.33 0.00 19.75
N LEU A 231 10.12 -0.89 20.34
CA LEU A 231 9.95 -1.41 21.71
C LEU A 231 10.90 -0.74 22.73
N SER A 232 11.39 0.46 22.46
CA SER A 232 12.27 1.18 23.38
C SER A 232 11.57 1.50 24.71
N VAL A 233 12.34 1.50 25.79
CA VAL A 233 11.83 1.83 27.12
C VAL A 233 11.19 3.21 27.12
N GLY A 234 9.97 3.31 27.66
CA GLY A 234 9.19 4.54 27.72
C GLY A 234 8.25 4.79 26.53
N LYS A 235 8.23 3.89 25.54
CA LYS A 235 7.26 3.91 24.43
C LYS A 235 5.90 3.32 24.88
N PRO A 236 4.79 3.69 24.21
CA PRO A 236 3.53 2.97 24.35
C PRO A 236 3.73 1.46 24.09
N ALA A 237 3.07 0.64 24.89
CA ALA A 237 3.11 -0.81 24.69
C ALA A 237 2.13 -1.21 23.56
N ASP A 238 2.50 -0.87 22.32
CA ASP A 238 1.82 -1.27 21.09
C ASP A 238 2.64 -2.40 20.45
N ILE A 239 2.18 -3.65 20.62
CA ILE A 239 2.97 -4.84 20.31
C ILE A 239 2.14 -5.82 19.48
N THR A 240 2.71 -6.29 18.39
CA THR A 240 2.17 -7.41 17.62
C THR A 240 3.05 -8.63 17.82
N ILE A 241 2.46 -9.76 18.21
CA ILE A 241 3.15 -11.05 18.32
C ILE A 241 2.80 -11.86 17.07
N PHE A 242 3.83 -12.23 16.33
CA PHE A 242 3.71 -12.93 15.07
C PHE A 242 4.42 -14.30 15.17
N ASP A 243 3.69 -15.39 14.88
CA ASP A 243 4.24 -16.74 14.84
C ASP A 243 4.54 -17.14 13.38
N PRO A 244 5.82 -17.20 12.99
CA PRO A 244 6.22 -17.54 11.62
C PRO A 244 6.00 -19.02 11.26
N SER A 245 5.78 -19.90 12.27
CA SER A 245 5.66 -21.35 12.06
C SER A 245 4.26 -21.80 11.62
N VAL A 246 3.25 -20.98 11.84
CA VAL A 246 1.85 -21.31 11.52
C VAL A 246 1.64 -21.26 10.01
N GLN A 247 1.07 -22.32 9.45
CA GLN A 247 0.62 -22.37 8.05
C GLN A 247 -0.89 -22.51 8.01
N TYR A 248 -1.54 -21.77 7.12
CA TYR A 248 -3.00 -21.81 6.97
C TYR A 248 -3.43 -21.37 5.57
N GLU A 249 -4.69 -21.58 5.25
CA GLU A 249 -5.33 -21.03 4.08
C GLU A 249 -6.14 -19.79 4.46
N ILE A 250 -6.09 -18.75 3.65
CA ILE A 250 -6.90 -17.55 3.85
C ILE A 250 -8.33 -17.85 3.45
N HIS A 251 -9.26 -17.63 4.39
CA HIS A 251 -10.69 -17.71 4.14
C HIS A 251 -11.36 -16.40 4.57
N ALA A 252 -12.14 -15.81 3.68
CA ALA A 252 -12.89 -14.59 3.97
C ALA A 252 -13.85 -14.75 5.15
N SER A 253 -14.34 -15.97 5.40
CA SER A 253 -15.18 -16.31 6.54
C SER A 253 -14.51 -16.12 7.90
N ASP A 254 -13.18 -16.12 7.95
CA ASP A 254 -12.39 -16.00 9.18
C ASP A 254 -12.09 -14.54 9.54
N PHE A 255 -12.44 -13.60 8.66
CA PHE A 255 -12.19 -12.18 8.89
C PHE A 255 -13.07 -11.60 10.00
N LEU A 256 -12.47 -10.78 10.83
CA LEU A 256 -13.19 -9.99 11.84
C LEU A 256 -13.90 -8.79 11.21
N GLY A 257 -13.40 -8.30 10.10
CA GLY A 257 -14.00 -7.25 9.30
C GLY A 257 -15.27 -7.70 8.60
N LYS A 258 -16.16 -6.75 8.29
CA LYS A 258 -17.45 -7.05 7.60
C LYS A 258 -17.29 -7.24 6.09
N ALA A 259 -16.20 -6.75 5.51
CA ALA A 259 -15.95 -6.82 4.08
C ALA A 259 -15.02 -7.98 3.76
N VAL A 260 -15.31 -8.64 2.65
CA VAL A 260 -14.62 -9.88 2.22
C VAL A 260 -14.07 -9.75 0.80
N ASN A 261 -14.02 -8.54 0.26
CA ASN A 261 -13.57 -8.27 -1.11
C ASN A 261 -12.05 -8.37 -1.23
N MET A 262 -11.55 -9.59 -1.41
CA MET A 262 -10.11 -9.87 -1.56
C MET A 262 -9.89 -11.04 -2.54
N PRO A 263 -8.77 -11.02 -3.30
CA PRO A 263 -8.45 -12.04 -4.31
C PRO A 263 -7.59 -13.20 -3.76
N TYR A 264 -7.64 -13.46 -2.46
CA TYR A 264 -6.75 -14.42 -1.79
C TYR A 264 -7.48 -15.63 -1.19
N GLU A 265 -8.75 -15.85 -1.52
CA GLU A 265 -9.51 -17.00 -1.02
C GLU A 265 -8.79 -18.33 -1.34
N ASN A 266 -8.66 -19.20 -0.34
CA ASN A 266 -7.94 -20.47 -0.39
C ASN A 266 -6.42 -20.36 -0.66
N ARG A 267 -5.82 -19.14 -0.56
CA ARG A 267 -4.38 -18.99 -0.72
C ARG A 267 -3.66 -19.50 0.52
N LYS A 268 -2.69 -20.40 0.31
CA LYS A 268 -1.82 -20.91 1.37
C LYS A 268 -0.78 -19.86 1.75
N VAL A 269 -0.69 -19.58 3.05
CA VAL A 269 0.26 -18.62 3.62
C VAL A 269 0.90 -19.18 4.88
N ALA A 270 2.02 -18.60 5.24
CA ALA A 270 2.70 -18.86 6.50
C ALA A 270 2.82 -17.58 7.33
N GLY A 271 2.97 -17.77 8.63
CA GLY A 271 3.06 -16.68 9.59
C GLY A 271 1.71 -16.07 9.96
N ARG A 272 1.44 -15.99 11.25
CA ARG A 272 0.15 -15.52 11.78
C ARG A 272 0.33 -14.59 12.96
N VAL A 273 -0.44 -13.52 13.00
CA VAL A 273 -0.54 -12.69 14.19
C VAL A 273 -1.32 -13.45 15.26
N THR A 274 -0.71 -13.67 16.41
CA THR A 274 -1.29 -14.46 17.51
C THR A 274 -1.80 -13.58 18.65
N CYS A 275 -1.25 -12.35 18.77
CA CYS A 275 -1.71 -11.39 19.76
C CYS A 275 -1.41 -9.98 19.30
N THR A 276 -2.31 -9.05 19.61
CA THR A 276 -2.10 -7.61 19.45
C THR A 276 -2.37 -6.91 20.77
N ILE A 277 -1.43 -6.08 21.19
CA ILE A 277 -1.50 -5.24 22.39
C ILE A 277 -1.52 -3.79 21.92
N CYS A 278 -2.45 -3.00 22.42
CA CYS A 278 -2.56 -1.58 22.15
C CYS A 278 -2.59 -0.81 23.46
N ASN A 279 -1.64 0.10 23.64
CA ASN A 279 -1.47 0.88 24.85
C ASN A 279 -1.47 0.02 26.13
N GLY A 280 -0.81 -1.15 26.08
CA GLY A 280 -0.70 -2.09 27.18
C GLY A 280 -1.90 -3.02 27.41
N ALA A 281 -2.98 -2.89 26.62
CA ALA A 281 -4.14 -3.77 26.70
C ALA A 281 -4.16 -4.76 25.53
N ILE A 282 -4.45 -6.03 25.80
CA ILE A 282 -4.65 -7.04 24.73
C ILE A 282 -5.95 -6.70 23.99
N THR A 283 -5.83 -6.38 22.71
CA THR A 283 -6.96 -6.06 21.82
C THR A 283 -7.35 -7.21 20.89
N TYR A 284 -6.42 -8.13 20.66
CA TYR A 284 -6.65 -9.36 19.91
C TYR A 284 -5.80 -10.49 20.49
N GLN A 285 -6.38 -11.67 20.56
CA GLN A 285 -5.68 -12.91 20.88
C GLN A 285 -6.28 -14.06 20.08
N ASP A 286 -5.44 -14.74 19.33
CA ASP A 286 -5.85 -15.95 18.61
C ASP A 286 -6.09 -17.09 19.60
N THR A 287 -7.34 -17.51 19.71
CA THR A 287 -7.75 -18.61 20.59
C THR A 287 -7.66 -19.98 19.91
N THR A 288 -7.34 -20.03 18.62
CA THR A 288 -7.28 -21.29 17.85
C THR A 288 -5.93 -22.01 18.01
N ILE A 289 -4.87 -21.31 18.42
CA ILE A 289 -3.50 -21.84 18.57
C ILE A 289 -3.27 -22.48 19.95
N GLY A 290 -4.14 -22.26 20.94
CA GLY A 290 -3.95 -22.71 22.34
C GLY A 290 -4.45 -24.10 22.70
N ASN A 291 -4.97 -24.89 21.77
CA ASN A 291 -5.58 -26.22 22.04
C ASN A 291 -4.86 -27.39 21.35
N LYS A 292 -3.54 -27.35 21.23
CA LYS A 292 -2.75 -28.51 20.84
C LYS A 292 -1.78 -28.91 21.93
#